data_c1d9432250a28626c2726dcca539ae42
#
_entry.id   c1d9432250a28626c2726dcca539ae42
#
_cell.length_a   1.000
_cell.length_b   1.000
_cell.length_c   1.000
_cell.angle_alpha   90.00
_cell.angle_beta   90.00
_cell.angle_gamma   90.00
#
_symmetry.space_group_name_H-M   'P 1'
#
loop_
_entity.id
_entity.type
_entity.pdbx_description
1 polymer ?
#
loop_
_entity_poly.entity_id
_entity_poly.type
_entity_poly.pdbx_seq_one_letter_code
_entity_poly.pdbx_strand_id
1 'polypeptide(L)'
;RKMSRTSMETYKIRAKAVSDAEIMYGSFAIATLVGIGIDSPTVVGAQVANELLDIDGIKASFVLTGVEERVYVSARSIDEVNVQKIMEQFGGGGHLTVAGAQMVDVSLYDAKQIIKGTLQFMKEEGDI
;
A
#
# COMPACT_ATOMS: atom_id res chain seq x y z
N ARG A 1 26.74 5.97 7.12
CA ARG A 1 25.55 6.77 7.03
C ARG A 1 24.30 6.01 7.42
N LYS A 2 23.69 6.44 8.48
CA LYS A 2 22.60 5.67 9.09
C LYS A 2 21.33 5.67 8.26
N MET A 3 21.06 6.77 7.57
CA MET A 3 19.80 6.92 6.85
C MET A 3 19.65 5.96 5.69
N SER A 4 20.77 5.47 5.16
CA SER A 4 20.73 4.54 4.04
C SER A 4 20.84 3.08 4.47
N ARG A 5 20.81 2.83 5.79
CA ARG A 5 20.95 1.47 6.32
C ARG A 5 19.68 1.05 7.02
N THR A 6 19.40 -0.25 6.94
CA THR A 6 18.26 -0.86 7.61
C THR A 6 18.71 -2.14 8.30
N SER A 7 17.98 -2.56 9.32
CA SER A 7 18.28 -3.84 9.96
C SER A 7 17.92 -4.99 9.04
N MET A 8 18.58 -6.12 9.25
CA MET A 8 18.25 -7.34 8.51
C MET A 8 16.81 -7.75 8.74
N GLU A 9 16.32 -7.56 9.97
CA GLU A 9 14.95 -7.91 10.31
C GLU A 9 13.95 -7.08 9.51
N THR A 10 14.14 -5.76 9.47
CA THR A 10 13.27 -4.86 8.71
C THR A 10 13.37 -5.16 7.22
N TYR A 11 14.58 -5.42 6.74
CA TYR A 11 14.76 -5.78 5.34
C TYR A 11 13.97 -7.04 4.97
N LYS A 12 14.02 -8.06 5.83
CA LYS A 12 13.30 -9.32 5.57
C LYS A 12 11.79 -9.11 5.58
N ILE A 13 11.29 -8.27 6.49
CA ILE A 13 9.87 -7.94 6.53
C ILE A 13 9.44 -7.27 5.23
N ARG A 14 10.24 -6.32 4.76
CA ARG A 14 9.97 -5.62 3.52
C ARG A 14 9.99 -6.57 2.33
N ALA A 15 11.03 -7.41 2.26
CA ALA A 15 11.17 -8.38 1.17
C ALA A 15 9.99 -9.36 1.14
N LYS A 16 9.54 -9.80 2.33
CA LYS A 16 8.40 -10.71 2.40
C LYS A 16 7.12 -10.04 1.92
N ALA A 17 6.89 -8.79 2.30
CA ALA A 17 5.71 -8.05 1.86
C ALA A 17 5.67 -7.95 0.34
N VAL A 18 6.81 -7.67 -0.28
CA VAL A 18 6.91 -7.60 -1.75
C VAL A 18 6.66 -8.97 -2.35
N SER A 19 7.30 -10.00 -1.79
CA SER A 19 7.19 -11.37 -2.31
C SER A 19 5.76 -11.90 -2.24
N ASP A 20 5.02 -11.55 -1.19
CA ASP A 20 3.67 -12.04 -0.97
C ASP A 20 2.59 -11.13 -1.56
N ALA A 21 2.97 -10.07 -2.25
CA ALA A 21 2.01 -9.12 -2.81
C ALA A 21 1.06 -9.81 -3.78
N GLU A 22 -0.20 -9.41 -3.71
CA GLU A 22 -1.23 -9.91 -4.62
C GLU A 22 -1.37 -8.93 -5.78
N ILE A 23 -1.49 -9.46 -7.00
CA ILE A 23 -1.63 -8.61 -8.19
C ILE A 23 -3.06 -8.71 -8.70
N MET A 24 -3.74 -7.56 -8.80
CA MET A 24 -5.08 -7.49 -9.38
C MET A 24 -5.00 -6.88 -10.77
N TYR A 25 -5.80 -7.43 -11.68
CA TYR A 25 -5.90 -6.93 -13.06
C TYR A 25 -4.55 -6.85 -13.76
N GLY A 26 -3.59 -7.65 -13.32
CA GLY A 26 -2.26 -7.72 -13.91
C GLY A 26 -1.35 -6.51 -13.63
N SER A 27 -1.85 -5.46 -12.97
CA SER A 27 -1.07 -4.23 -12.83
C SER A 27 -1.21 -3.52 -11.48
N PHE A 28 -2.11 -3.95 -10.61
CA PHE A 28 -2.32 -3.34 -9.29
C PHE A 28 -1.77 -4.28 -8.22
N ALA A 29 -0.74 -3.84 -7.50
CA ALA A 29 -0.12 -4.66 -6.46
C ALA A 29 -0.65 -4.27 -5.09
N ILE A 30 -1.03 -5.25 -4.29
CA ILE A 30 -1.52 -5.03 -2.93
C ILE A 30 -0.68 -5.88 -1.99
N ALA A 31 -0.10 -5.23 -0.98
CA ALA A 31 0.71 -5.92 0.01
C ALA A 31 0.30 -5.48 1.42
N THR A 32 0.58 -6.34 2.38
CA THR A 32 0.31 -6.04 3.78
C THR A 32 1.57 -6.26 4.58
N LEU A 33 1.70 -5.51 5.67
CA LEU A 33 2.74 -5.78 6.65
C LEU A 33 2.26 -5.43 8.05
N VAL A 34 2.76 -6.19 9.01
CA VAL A 34 2.46 -5.98 10.42
C VAL A 34 3.54 -5.06 10.96
N GLY A 35 3.12 -3.88 11.42
CA GLY A 35 4.06 -2.83 11.81
C GLY A 35 4.58 -2.91 13.23
N ILE A 36 4.02 -3.81 14.05
CA ILE A 36 4.43 -3.90 15.44
C ILE A 36 5.89 -4.33 15.53
N GLY A 37 6.67 -3.64 16.36
CA GLY A 37 8.09 -3.93 16.49
C GLY A 37 8.98 -3.34 15.42
N ILE A 38 8.41 -2.63 14.45
CA ILE A 38 9.18 -1.97 13.39
C ILE A 38 9.32 -0.49 13.73
N ASP A 39 10.55 0.04 13.62
CA ASP A 39 10.75 1.48 13.69
C ASP A 39 10.12 2.14 12.47
N SER A 40 9.31 3.17 12.71
CA SER A 40 8.65 3.94 11.63
C SER A 40 7.93 3.02 10.64
N PRO A 41 6.92 2.27 11.09
CA PRO A 41 6.27 1.29 10.22
C PRO A 41 5.62 1.92 8.99
N THR A 42 5.13 3.15 9.08
CA THR A 42 4.52 3.81 7.92
C THR A 42 5.57 4.17 6.87
N VAL A 43 6.80 4.47 7.29
CA VAL A 43 7.91 4.71 6.36
C VAL A 43 8.24 3.41 5.63
N VAL A 44 8.28 2.29 6.34
CA VAL A 44 8.54 0.98 5.73
C VAL A 44 7.44 0.64 4.74
N GLY A 45 6.18 0.91 5.09
CA GLY A 45 5.05 0.70 4.17
C GLY A 45 5.19 1.51 2.89
N ALA A 46 5.60 2.77 3.00
CA ALA A 46 5.83 3.61 1.83
C ALA A 46 6.97 3.08 0.96
N GLN A 47 8.03 2.56 1.60
CA GLN A 47 9.15 1.96 0.87
C GLN A 47 8.70 0.74 0.09
N VAL A 48 7.87 -0.12 0.69
CA VAL A 48 7.33 -1.29 0.01
C VAL A 48 6.48 -0.86 -1.19
N ALA A 49 5.67 0.19 -1.02
CA ALA A 49 4.85 0.69 -2.12
C ALA A 49 5.72 1.16 -3.29
N ASN A 50 6.82 1.85 -3.00
CA ASN A 50 7.75 2.29 -4.04
C ASN A 50 8.44 1.10 -4.72
N GLU A 51 8.84 0.09 -3.93
CA GLU A 51 9.49 -1.10 -4.49
C GLU A 51 8.56 -1.87 -5.42
N LEU A 52 7.30 -2.00 -5.03
CA LEU A 52 6.31 -2.66 -5.88
C LEU A 52 6.10 -1.90 -7.20
N LEU A 53 6.09 -0.58 -7.12
CA LEU A 53 5.87 0.24 -8.32
C LEU A 53 7.05 0.14 -9.31
N ASP A 54 8.24 -0.24 -8.82
CA ASP A 54 9.41 -0.43 -9.69
C ASP A 54 9.35 -1.74 -10.47
N ILE A 55 8.41 -2.63 -10.15
CA ILE A 55 8.29 -3.90 -10.85
C ILE A 55 7.61 -3.66 -12.21
N ASP A 56 8.19 -4.26 -13.24
CA ASP A 56 7.70 -4.11 -14.59
C ASP A 56 6.23 -4.55 -14.69
N GLY A 57 5.39 -3.73 -15.30
CA GLY A 57 3.98 -4.00 -15.49
C GLY A 57 3.08 -3.51 -14.36
N ILE A 58 3.64 -3.11 -13.21
CA ILE A 58 2.83 -2.57 -12.11
C ILE A 58 2.56 -1.10 -12.35
N LYS A 59 1.29 -0.72 -12.32
CA LYS A 59 0.85 0.66 -12.53
C LYS A 59 0.45 1.37 -11.24
N ALA A 60 0.07 0.60 -10.24
CA ALA A 60 -0.27 1.15 -8.93
C ALA A 60 0.02 0.14 -7.84
N SER A 61 0.42 0.62 -6.66
CA SER A 61 0.68 -0.22 -5.52
C SER A 61 -0.04 0.33 -4.29
N PHE A 62 -0.55 -0.58 -3.46
CA PHE A 62 -1.26 -0.26 -2.23
C PHE A 62 -0.68 -1.12 -1.13
N VAL A 63 -0.11 -0.49 -0.11
CA VAL A 63 0.51 -1.22 1.00
C VAL A 63 -0.21 -0.86 2.28
N LEU A 64 -0.75 -1.88 2.94
CA LEU A 64 -1.49 -1.74 4.18
C LEU A 64 -0.59 -2.13 5.33
N THR A 65 -0.32 -1.18 6.21
CA THR A 65 0.54 -1.37 7.37
C THR A 65 -0.33 -1.35 8.62
N GLY A 66 -0.40 -2.49 9.31
CA GLY A 66 -1.18 -2.60 10.53
C GLY A 66 -0.35 -2.19 11.73
N VAL A 67 -0.83 -1.18 12.48
CA VAL A 67 -0.17 -0.72 13.71
C VAL A 67 -1.25 -0.58 14.76
N GLU A 68 -1.24 -1.49 15.73
CA GLU A 68 -2.25 -1.53 16.78
C GLU A 68 -3.65 -1.64 16.17
N GLU A 69 -4.52 -0.65 16.41
CA GLU A 69 -5.88 -0.71 15.91
C GLU A 69 -6.09 0.11 14.64
N ARG A 70 -5.00 0.48 13.99
CA ARG A 70 -5.05 1.28 12.76
C ARG A 70 -4.38 0.56 11.63
N VAL A 71 -4.89 0.82 10.43
CA VAL A 71 -4.25 0.36 9.21
C VAL A 71 -3.94 1.59 8.38
N TYR A 72 -2.67 1.79 8.09
CA TYR A 72 -2.21 2.89 7.24
C TYR A 72 -2.05 2.36 5.83
N VAL A 73 -2.61 3.08 4.86
CA VAL A 73 -2.51 2.68 3.47
C VAL A 73 -1.59 3.66 2.77
N SER A 74 -0.53 3.13 2.15
CA SER A 74 0.36 3.89 1.29
C SER A 74 0.06 3.50 -0.14
N ALA A 75 -0.22 4.48 -0.99
CA ALA A 75 -0.57 4.22 -2.39
C ALA A 75 0.38 5.00 -3.30
N ARG A 76 0.85 4.33 -4.34
CA ARG A 76 1.75 4.91 -5.34
C ARG A 76 1.27 4.52 -6.72
N SER A 77 1.53 5.36 -7.71
CA SER A 77 1.15 5.00 -9.07
C SER A 77 2.04 5.71 -10.09
N ILE A 78 1.97 5.21 -11.32
CA ILE A 78 2.39 5.98 -12.47
C ILE A 78 1.22 6.87 -12.89
N ASP A 79 1.44 7.82 -13.79
CA ASP A 79 0.47 8.87 -14.12
C ASP A 79 -0.88 8.36 -14.62
N GLU A 80 -0.94 7.13 -15.09
CA GLU A 80 -2.19 6.56 -15.64
C GLU A 80 -3.24 6.26 -14.57
N VAL A 81 -2.84 6.15 -13.31
CA VAL A 81 -3.75 5.78 -12.22
C VAL A 81 -3.73 6.86 -11.15
N ASN A 82 -4.90 7.41 -10.85
CA ASN A 82 -5.03 8.47 -9.85
C ASN A 82 -5.25 7.87 -8.47
N VAL A 83 -4.17 7.68 -7.70
CA VAL A 83 -4.30 7.11 -6.35
C VAL A 83 -4.90 8.09 -5.35
N GLN A 84 -4.84 9.39 -5.62
CA GLN A 84 -5.52 10.38 -4.77
C GLN A 84 -7.02 10.12 -4.75
N LYS A 85 -7.61 9.93 -5.92
CA LYS A 85 -9.04 9.65 -6.04
C LYS A 85 -9.41 8.36 -5.29
N ILE A 86 -8.56 7.34 -5.38
CA ILE A 86 -8.82 6.08 -4.70
C ILE A 86 -8.75 6.27 -3.19
N MET A 87 -7.72 6.95 -2.70
CA MET A 87 -7.55 7.14 -1.26
C MET A 87 -8.63 8.05 -0.67
N GLU A 88 -9.19 8.95 -1.47
CA GLU A 88 -10.29 9.80 -1.02
C GLU A 88 -11.55 8.98 -0.69
N GLN A 89 -11.70 7.79 -1.27
CA GLN A 89 -12.79 6.88 -0.92
C GLN A 89 -12.73 6.44 0.54
N PHE A 90 -11.57 6.55 1.17
CA PHE A 90 -11.33 6.14 2.55
C PHE A 90 -11.06 7.33 3.47
N GLY A 91 -11.41 8.54 3.01
CA GLY A 91 -11.17 9.75 3.80
C GLY A 91 -9.72 10.22 3.78
N GLY A 92 -8.90 9.63 2.93
CA GLY A 92 -7.51 10.02 2.77
C GLY A 92 -7.31 11.04 1.67
N GLY A 93 -6.09 11.13 1.17
CA GLY A 93 -5.76 12.07 0.12
C GLY A 93 -4.29 12.03 -0.23
N GLY A 94 -3.85 13.05 -0.95
CA GLY A 94 -2.48 13.18 -1.39
C GLY A 94 -2.41 13.82 -2.76
N HIS A 95 -1.65 13.20 -3.64
CA HIS A 95 -1.47 13.65 -5.01
C HIS A 95 -1.82 12.53 -5.98
N LEU A 96 -1.80 12.84 -7.27
CA LEU A 96 -2.13 11.89 -8.32
C LEU A 96 -1.36 10.57 -8.19
N THR A 97 -0.06 10.63 -7.91
CA THR A 97 0.81 9.45 -7.90
C THR A 97 1.29 9.03 -6.51
N VAL A 98 0.99 9.82 -5.48
CA VAL A 98 1.40 9.53 -4.09
C VAL A 98 0.27 9.93 -3.17
N ALA A 99 -0.33 8.96 -2.49
CA ALA A 99 -1.46 9.24 -1.61
C ALA A 99 -1.50 8.24 -0.47
N GLY A 100 -2.36 8.48 0.50
CA GLY A 100 -2.51 7.57 1.62
C GLY A 100 -3.82 7.77 2.35
N ALA A 101 -4.12 6.83 3.24
CA ALA A 101 -5.33 6.87 4.06
C ALA A 101 -5.08 6.13 5.36
N GLN A 102 -5.96 6.32 6.33
CA GLN A 102 -5.97 5.55 7.58
C GLN A 102 -7.32 4.92 7.75
N MET A 103 -7.33 3.69 8.24
CA MET A 103 -8.54 2.98 8.60
C MET A 103 -8.42 2.60 10.08
N VAL A 104 -9.47 2.82 10.86
CA VAL A 104 -9.47 2.53 12.29
C VAL A 104 -10.46 1.42 12.60
N ASP A 105 -10.20 0.71 13.70
CA ASP A 105 -11.10 -0.35 14.19
C ASP A 105 -11.38 -1.40 13.14
N VAL A 106 -10.37 -1.76 12.37
CA VAL A 106 -10.48 -2.76 11.32
C VAL A 106 -9.21 -3.62 11.36
N SER A 107 -9.37 -4.93 11.12
CA SER A 107 -8.22 -5.82 11.03
C SER A 107 -7.50 -5.59 9.71
N LEU A 108 -6.24 -5.99 9.68
CA LEU A 108 -5.44 -5.89 8.45
C LEU A 108 -6.09 -6.70 7.32
N TYR A 109 -6.61 -7.89 7.65
CA TYR A 109 -7.30 -8.72 6.67
C TYR A 109 -8.53 -8.02 6.11
N ASP A 110 -9.38 -7.47 7.00
CA ASP A 110 -10.62 -6.82 6.57
C ASP A 110 -10.31 -5.56 5.76
N ALA A 111 -9.29 -4.79 6.20
CA ALA A 111 -8.86 -3.60 5.46
C ALA A 111 -8.46 -3.98 4.04
N LYS A 112 -7.72 -5.07 3.88
CA LYS A 112 -7.30 -5.53 2.55
C LYS A 112 -8.52 -5.88 1.69
N GLN A 113 -9.51 -6.57 2.27
CA GLN A 113 -10.71 -6.93 1.53
C GLN A 113 -11.50 -5.68 1.11
N ILE A 114 -11.56 -4.68 1.99
CA ILE A 114 -12.23 -3.42 1.67
C ILE A 114 -11.54 -2.70 0.51
N ILE A 115 -10.21 -2.63 0.54
CA ILE A 115 -9.44 -2.02 -0.55
C ILE A 115 -9.71 -2.76 -1.86
N LYS A 116 -9.62 -4.09 -1.84
CA LYS A 116 -9.85 -4.89 -3.04
C LYS A 116 -11.25 -4.68 -3.60
N GLY A 117 -12.26 -4.64 -2.73
CA GLY A 117 -13.64 -4.41 -3.16
C GLY A 117 -13.84 -3.04 -3.77
N THR A 118 -13.20 -2.02 -3.20
CA THR A 118 -13.28 -0.66 -3.74
C THR A 118 -12.60 -0.56 -5.10
N LEU A 119 -11.43 -1.18 -5.25
CA LEU A 119 -10.75 -1.21 -6.54
C LEU A 119 -11.59 -1.91 -7.60
N GLN A 120 -12.23 -3.02 -7.23
CA GLN A 120 -13.09 -3.75 -8.15
C GLN A 120 -14.28 -2.87 -8.57
N PHE A 121 -14.93 -2.21 -7.61
CA PHE A 121 -16.07 -1.35 -7.90
C PHE A 121 -15.66 -0.21 -8.84
N MET A 122 -14.55 0.46 -8.52
CA MET A 122 -14.08 1.59 -9.34
C MET A 122 -13.69 1.13 -10.75
N LYS A 123 -13.13 -0.07 -10.87
CA LYS A 123 -12.79 -0.62 -12.18
C LYS A 123 -14.03 -0.91 -13.00
N GLU A 124 -15.05 -1.48 -12.37
CA GLU A 124 -16.32 -1.78 -13.06
C GLU A 124 -17.04 -0.51 -13.48
N GLU A 125 -16.89 0.57 -12.70
CA GLU A 125 -17.50 1.85 -13.02
C GLU A 125 -16.67 2.67 -14.04
N GLY A 126 -15.52 2.18 -14.41
CA GLY A 126 -14.65 2.89 -15.36
C GLY A 126 -13.85 4.02 -14.74
N ASP A 127 -13.73 4.06 -13.43
CA ASP A 127 -12.98 5.11 -12.73
C ASP A 127 -11.48 4.84 -12.68
N ILE A 128 -11.09 3.61 -12.90
CA ILE A 128 -9.67 3.24 -12.97
C ILE A 128 -9.42 2.20 -14.04
#